data_75b86b4a0b953559794afac71918fb98
#
_entry.id   75b86b4a0b953559794afac71918fb98
#
_cell.length_a   1.000
_cell.length_b   1.000
_cell.length_c   1.000
_cell.angle_alpha   90.00
_cell.angle_beta   90.00
_cell.angle_gamma   90.00
#
_symmetry.space_group_name_H-M   'P 1'
#
loop_
_entity.id
_entity.type
_entity.pdbx_description
1 polymer ?
#
loop_
_entity_poly.entity_id
_entity_poly.type
_entity_poly.pdbx_seq_one_letter_code
_entity_poly.pdbx_strand_id
1 'polypeptide(L)'
;RLHVGFSKDAINWNIKEEPLKFQCDDEEIGTWVYGYDPRVCFIEDRYYVTWCNGYHGPTIGVAYTFDFETFHQLENAFIPFNRNGVLFPRKINGRFAMLSRPSDNGHTPFGDIFYSESPDMEFWGRHRHVMSPAAFEVSAWQCTKIGAGPILVETPEGWLLIYHGVL
;
A
#
# COMPACT_ATOMS: atom_id res chain seq x y z
N ARG A 1 -8.73 11.54 4.53
CA ARG A 1 -7.67 12.44 4.01
C ARG A 1 -6.35 12.05 4.64
N LEU A 2 -5.24 12.33 3.94
CA LEU A 2 -3.89 12.09 4.43
C LEU A 2 -3.28 13.40 4.94
N HIS A 3 -2.55 13.33 6.05
CA HIS A 3 -1.84 14.46 6.64
C HIS A 3 -0.38 14.06 6.91
N VAL A 4 0.52 15.04 6.87
CA VAL A 4 1.93 14.85 7.22
C VAL A 4 2.14 15.26 8.67
N GLY A 5 2.86 14.44 9.41
CA GLY A 5 3.28 14.74 10.78
C GLY A 5 4.78 14.52 10.96
N PHE A 6 5.40 15.37 11.75
CA PHE A 6 6.81 15.28 12.10
C PHE A 6 6.99 15.10 13.61
N SER A 7 7.93 14.27 13.99
CA SER A 7 8.32 14.04 15.38
C SER A 7 9.83 13.94 15.51
N LYS A 8 10.35 14.37 16.64
CA LYS A 8 11.77 14.19 17.01
C LYS A 8 12.01 13.00 17.93
N ASP A 9 10.95 12.50 18.55
CA ASP A 9 11.01 11.46 19.61
C ASP A 9 10.04 10.30 19.38
N ALA A 10 9.28 10.33 18.27
CA ALA A 10 8.22 9.39 17.91
C ALA A 10 7.04 9.31 18.91
N ILE A 11 6.97 10.26 19.88
CA ILE A 11 5.92 10.36 20.88
C ILE A 11 5.11 11.64 20.66
N ASN A 12 5.80 12.77 20.54
CA ASN A 12 5.18 14.07 20.32
C ASN A 12 5.21 14.41 18.83
N TRP A 13 4.05 14.58 18.22
CA TRP A 13 3.90 14.80 16.80
C TRP A 13 3.35 16.18 16.49
N ASN A 14 3.97 16.87 15.55
CA ASN A 14 3.43 18.07 14.93
C ASN A 14 2.79 17.67 13.60
N ILE A 15 1.46 17.62 13.58
CA ILE A 15 0.69 17.23 12.41
C ILE A 15 0.25 18.49 11.67
N LYS A 16 0.53 18.56 10.36
CA LYS A 16 0.06 19.66 9.51
C LYS A 16 -1.46 19.68 9.45
N GLU A 17 -2.08 20.84 9.64
CA GLU A 17 -3.54 21.02 9.60
C GLU A 17 -4.10 20.77 8.19
N GLU A 18 -3.38 21.22 7.18
CA GLU A 18 -3.78 21.01 5.79
C GLU A 18 -3.55 19.57 5.35
N PRO A 19 -4.52 18.96 4.66
CA PRO A 19 -4.32 17.67 4.03
C PRO A 19 -3.19 17.72 3.01
N LEU A 20 -2.55 16.59 2.83
CA LEU A 20 -1.54 16.38 1.82
C LEU A 20 -2.12 16.67 0.43
N LYS A 21 -1.38 17.46 -0.36
CA LYS A 21 -1.71 17.77 -1.76
C LYS A 21 -0.70 17.08 -2.65
N PHE A 22 -1.21 16.36 -3.64
CA PHE A 22 -0.38 15.76 -4.65
C PHE A 22 -0.19 16.69 -5.84
N GLN A 23 1.02 16.77 -6.35
CA GLN A 23 1.29 17.27 -7.68
C GLN A 23 1.10 16.11 -8.67
N CYS A 24 0.32 16.34 -9.69
CA CYS A 24 0.06 15.37 -10.74
C CYS A 24 0.11 16.09 -12.10
N ASP A 25 0.93 15.56 -13.00
CA ASP A 25 1.06 16.13 -14.36
C ASP A 25 -0.06 15.65 -15.28
N ASP A 26 -0.78 14.61 -14.90
CA ASP A 26 -1.94 14.07 -15.60
C ASP A 26 -3.21 14.27 -14.77
N GLU A 27 -4.14 15.08 -15.26
CA GLU A 27 -5.39 15.40 -14.56
C GLU A 27 -6.28 14.16 -14.33
N GLU A 28 -6.18 13.14 -15.18
CA GLU A 28 -6.96 11.90 -15.03
C GLU A 28 -6.48 11.09 -13.82
N ILE A 29 -5.19 11.08 -13.52
CA ILE A 29 -4.61 10.38 -12.36
C ILE A 29 -5.02 11.06 -11.05
N GLY A 30 -5.10 12.39 -11.04
CA GLY A 30 -5.35 13.20 -9.84
C GLY A 30 -6.72 13.00 -9.19
N THR A 31 -7.67 12.38 -9.86
CA THR A 31 -9.05 12.24 -9.38
C THR A 31 -9.17 11.09 -8.38
N TRP A 32 -9.43 11.43 -7.11
CA TRP A 32 -9.70 10.46 -6.05
C TRP A 32 -10.73 10.98 -5.04
N VAL A 33 -11.52 10.08 -4.47
CA VAL A 33 -12.66 10.40 -3.59
C VAL A 33 -12.23 10.42 -2.12
N TYR A 34 -11.37 9.49 -1.71
CA TYR A 34 -10.87 9.34 -0.34
C TYR A 34 -9.47 8.73 -0.32
N GLY A 35 -8.76 8.91 0.79
CA GLY A 35 -7.48 8.26 1.06
C GLY A 35 -7.36 7.89 2.53
N TYR A 36 -6.88 6.67 2.80
CA TYR A 36 -6.59 6.15 4.13
C TYR A 36 -5.52 5.06 4.10
N ASP A 37 -5.06 4.61 5.25
CA ASP A 37 -4.03 3.58 5.43
C ASP A 37 -2.74 3.87 4.65
N PRO A 38 -2.11 5.05 4.83
CA PRO A 38 -0.84 5.34 4.16
C PRO A 38 0.30 4.48 4.70
N ARG A 39 1.20 4.12 3.80
CA ARG A 39 2.47 3.45 4.11
C ARG A 39 3.59 4.15 3.40
N VAL A 40 4.69 4.36 4.10
CA VAL A 40 5.87 5.08 3.59
C VAL A 40 7.04 4.11 3.51
N CYS A 41 7.69 4.04 2.38
CA CYS A 41 8.82 3.16 2.12
C CYS A 41 9.95 3.91 1.42
N PHE A 42 11.14 3.94 2.01
CA PHE A 42 12.32 4.48 1.34
C PHE A 42 12.91 3.44 0.40
N ILE A 43 13.06 3.79 -0.88
CA ILE A 43 13.66 2.91 -1.89
C ILE A 43 14.62 3.75 -2.74
N GLU A 44 15.86 3.33 -2.80
CA GLU A 44 16.98 3.98 -3.53
C GLU A 44 17.24 5.41 -3.03
N ASP A 45 16.57 6.42 -3.56
CA ASP A 45 16.86 7.83 -3.32
C ASP A 45 15.65 8.65 -2.84
N ARG A 46 14.49 8.03 -2.68
CA ARG A 46 13.25 8.73 -2.35
C ARG A 46 12.31 7.91 -1.49
N TYR A 47 11.33 8.59 -0.91
CA TYR A 47 10.24 7.96 -0.19
C TYR A 47 9.06 7.74 -1.12
N TYR A 48 8.58 6.50 -1.19
CA TYR A 48 7.31 6.17 -1.82
C TYR A 48 6.22 6.07 -0.78
N VAL A 49 5.05 6.58 -1.13
CA VAL A 49 3.85 6.52 -0.30
C VAL A 49 2.79 5.74 -1.06
N THR A 50 2.27 4.70 -0.43
CA THR A 50 1.10 3.97 -0.93
C THR A 50 -0.06 4.19 0.02
N TRP A 51 -1.28 4.25 -0.50
CA TRP A 51 -2.48 4.39 0.32
C TRP A 51 -3.67 3.69 -0.34
N CYS A 52 -4.73 3.43 0.44
CA CYS A 52 -6.00 3.04 -0.16
C CYS A 52 -6.64 4.27 -0.78
N ASN A 53 -6.79 4.23 -2.09
CA ASN A 53 -7.31 5.32 -2.92
C ASN A 53 -8.72 4.98 -3.40
N GLY A 54 -9.64 5.96 -3.34
CA GLY A 54 -10.99 5.82 -3.85
C GLY A 54 -11.10 6.28 -5.30
N TYR A 55 -11.01 5.35 -6.24
CA TYR A 55 -11.17 5.60 -7.67
C TYR A 55 -12.06 4.52 -8.28
N HIS A 56 -13.36 4.81 -8.47
CA HIS A 56 -14.39 3.84 -8.88
C HIS A 56 -14.44 2.55 -8.03
N GLY A 57 -14.08 2.69 -6.77
CA GLY A 57 -13.86 1.64 -5.80
C GLY A 57 -12.47 1.75 -5.16
N PRO A 58 -12.16 0.96 -4.15
CA PRO A 58 -10.86 1.00 -3.51
C PRO A 58 -9.77 0.45 -4.45
N THR A 59 -8.70 1.22 -4.60
CA THR A 59 -7.46 0.81 -5.27
C THR A 59 -6.26 1.27 -4.45
N ILE A 60 -5.05 1.09 -4.98
CA ILE A 60 -3.81 1.50 -4.33
C ILE A 60 -3.25 2.70 -5.09
N GLY A 61 -3.31 3.87 -4.46
CA GLY A 61 -2.62 5.05 -4.92
C GLY A 61 -1.12 4.97 -4.61
N VAL A 62 -0.31 5.57 -5.46
CA VAL A 62 1.15 5.63 -5.33
C VAL A 62 1.61 7.07 -5.55
N ALA A 63 2.53 7.52 -4.72
CA ALA A 63 3.23 8.79 -4.89
C ALA A 63 4.66 8.66 -4.38
N TYR A 64 5.51 9.62 -4.74
CA TYR A 64 6.84 9.74 -4.15
C TYR A 64 7.10 11.15 -3.62
N THR A 65 8.07 11.26 -2.74
CA THR A 65 8.56 12.53 -2.19
C THR A 65 10.03 12.42 -1.82
N PHE A 66 10.74 13.55 -1.85
CA PHE A 66 12.11 13.64 -1.36
C PHE A 66 12.19 14.33 0.01
N ASP A 67 11.19 15.12 0.37
CA ASP A 67 11.25 16.11 1.45
C ASP A 67 10.03 16.09 2.39
N PHE A 68 8.98 15.32 2.10
CA PHE A 68 7.67 15.34 2.76
C PHE A 68 6.94 16.69 2.70
N GLU A 69 7.37 17.56 1.78
CA GLU A 69 6.69 18.83 1.48
C GLU A 69 5.96 18.75 0.13
N THR A 70 6.66 18.22 -0.88
CA THR A 70 6.14 18.01 -2.24
C THR A 70 5.94 16.53 -2.50
N PHE A 71 4.74 16.15 -2.93
CA PHE A 71 4.37 14.77 -3.25
C PHE A 71 3.96 14.67 -4.71
N HIS A 72 4.62 13.82 -5.46
CA HIS A 72 4.35 13.56 -6.88
C HIS A 72 3.52 12.29 -7.00
N GLN A 73 2.28 12.43 -7.46
CA GLN A 73 1.38 11.30 -7.65
C GLN A 73 1.73 10.55 -8.92
N LEU A 74 1.74 9.23 -8.83
CA LEU A 74 1.87 8.30 -9.94
C LEU A 74 0.52 7.65 -10.24
N GLU A 75 0.49 6.79 -11.25
CA GLU A 75 -0.68 5.97 -11.56
C GLU A 75 -1.12 5.12 -10.36
N ASN A 76 -2.41 4.80 -10.31
CA ASN A 76 -2.89 3.79 -9.38
C ASN A 76 -2.26 2.44 -9.73
N ALA A 77 -1.69 1.77 -8.76
CA ALA A 77 -0.97 0.51 -8.99
C ALA A 77 -1.86 -0.61 -9.54
N PHE A 78 -3.15 -0.58 -9.22
CA PHE A 78 -4.10 -1.62 -9.61
C PHE A 78 -5.46 -1.03 -9.91
N ILE A 79 -6.26 -1.76 -10.67
CA ILE A 79 -7.70 -1.48 -10.82
C ILE A 79 -8.46 -1.84 -9.52
N PRO A 80 -9.64 -1.25 -9.28
CA PRO A 80 -10.53 -1.71 -8.21
C PRO A 80 -10.96 -3.18 -8.41
N PHE A 81 -11.07 -3.99 -7.39
CA PHE A 81 -10.93 -3.68 -5.97
C PHE A 81 -9.60 -4.22 -5.44
N ASN A 82 -8.74 -3.36 -4.96
CA ASN A 82 -7.47 -3.77 -4.33
C ASN A 82 -7.14 -2.84 -3.15
N ARG A 83 -6.43 -3.34 -2.13
CA ARG A 83 -6.08 -2.60 -0.92
C ARG A 83 -4.74 -3.07 -0.35
N ASN A 84 -4.30 -2.40 0.71
CA ASN A 84 -3.16 -2.77 1.54
C ASN A 84 -1.87 -2.95 0.74
N GLY A 85 -1.59 -1.97 -0.14
CA GLY A 85 -0.34 -1.92 -0.89
C GLY A 85 0.86 -1.69 0.03
N VAL A 86 1.76 -2.66 0.12
CA VAL A 86 2.99 -2.57 0.91
C VAL A 86 4.18 -2.85 0.02
N LEU A 87 5.01 -1.83 -0.16
CA LEU A 87 6.24 -1.94 -0.95
C LEU A 87 7.33 -2.68 -0.18
N PHE A 88 8.16 -3.41 -0.91
CA PHE A 88 9.44 -3.90 -0.40
C PHE A 88 10.43 -2.73 -0.33
N PRO A 89 11.26 -2.63 0.73
CA PRO A 89 12.16 -1.49 0.93
C PRO A 89 13.38 -1.48 0.00
N ARG A 90 13.41 -2.34 -0.98
CA ARG A 90 14.36 -2.35 -2.09
C ARG A 90 13.80 -3.11 -3.28
N LYS A 91 14.42 -2.95 -4.43
CA LYS A 91 14.11 -3.76 -5.62
C LYS A 91 14.45 -5.23 -5.39
N ILE A 92 13.59 -6.11 -5.86
CA ILE A 92 13.77 -7.55 -5.89
C ILE A 92 14.10 -7.94 -7.34
N ASN A 93 15.27 -8.51 -7.56
CA ASN A 93 15.76 -8.83 -8.91
C ASN A 93 15.67 -7.66 -9.92
N GLY A 94 15.99 -6.44 -9.45
CA GLY A 94 15.97 -5.24 -10.26
C GLY A 94 14.58 -4.62 -10.51
N ARG A 95 13.52 -5.14 -9.86
CA ARG A 95 12.14 -4.63 -10.00
C ARG A 95 11.61 -4.16 -8.66
N PHE A 96 10.75 -3.15 -8.69
CA PHE A 96 9.91 -2.82 -7.54
C PHE A 96 8.97 -3.98 -7.25
N ALA A 97 8.69 -4.19 -5.98
CA ALA A 97 7.82 -5.27 -5.52
C ALA A 97 6.81 -4.75 -4.49
N MET A 98 5.60 -5.27 -4.54
CA MET A 98 4.51 -4.87 -3.66
C MET A 98 3.68 -6.08 -3.24
N LEU A 99 3.29 -6.12 -1.97
CA LEU A 99 2.19 -6.95 -1.51
C LEU A 99 0.89 -6.17 -1.62
N SER A 100 -0.18 -6.82 -2.03
CA SER A 100 -1.51 -6.23 -2.10
C SER A 100 -2.58 -7.26 -1.75
N ARG A 101 -3.79 -6.76 -1.50
CA ARG A 101 -4.95 -7.60 -1.22
C ARG A 101 -6.10 -7.24 -2.16
N PRO A 102 -6.26 -7.97 -3.27
CA PRO A 102 -7.51 -7.95 -4.01
C PRO A 102 -8.67 -8.35 -3.07
N SER A 103 -9.79 -7.63 -3.12
CA SER A 103 -10.88 -7.84 -2.17
C SER A 103 -12.14 -7.15 -2.67
N ASP A 104 -13.16 -7.91 -2.97
CA ASP A 104 -14.45 -7.38 -3.37
C ASP A 104 -15.38 -7.07 -2.16
N ASN A 105 -16.54 -6.52 -2.44
CA ASN A 105 -17.62 -6.29 -1.48
C ASN A 105 -18.81 -7.23 -1.73
N GLY A 106 -18.65 -8.23 -2.61
CA GLY A 106 -19.72 -9.01 -3.16
C GLY A 106 -19.92 -10.38 -2.53
N HIS A 107 -20.48 -11.27 -3.31
CA HIS A 107 -20.92 -12.61 -2.90
C HIS A 107 -19.77 -13.59 -2.68
N THR A 108 -18.58 -13.29 -3.17
CA THR A 108 -17.40 -14.14 -3.03
C THR A 108 -16.40 -13.44 -2.12
N PRO A 109 -16.41 -13.70 -0.81
CA PRO A 109 -15.39 -13.15 0.10
C PRO A 109 -14.00 -13.56 -0.38
N PHE A 110 -13.18 -12.56 -0.63
CA PHE A 110 -11.84 -12.75 -1.13
C PHE A 110 -10.90 -11.80 -0.37
N GLY A 111 -9.79 -12.30 0.11
CA GLY A 111 -8.94 -11.50 0.99
C GLY A 111 -7.54 -12.05 1.16
N ASP A 112 -7.00 -12.66 0.11
CA ASP A 112 -5.66 -13.21 0.05
C ASP A 112 -4.61 -12.10 -0.17
N ILE A 113 -3.39 -12.34 0.28
CA ILE A 113 -2.23 -11.50 -0.04
C ILE A 113 -1.57 -11.99 -1.31
N PHE A 114 -1.34 -11.06 -2.23
CA PHE A 114 -0.62 -11.27 -3.48
C PHE A 114 0.65 -10.45 -3.54
N TYR A 115 1.65 -10.97 -4.23
CA TYR A 115 2.88 -10.30 -4.61
C TYR A 115 2.79 -9.86 -6.07
N SER A 116 3.30 -8.68 -6.38
CA SER A 116 3.37 -8.14 -7.75
C SER A 116 4.70 -7.42 -7.96
N GLU A 117 5.15 -7.36 -9.21
CA GLU A 117 6.37 -6.66 -9.61
C GLU A 117 6.06 -5.52 -10.59
N SER A 118 6.89 -4.47 -10.55
CA SER A 118 6.86 -3.36 -11.51
C SER A 118 8.27 -2.95 -11.92
N PRO A 119 8.53 -2.60 -13.18
CA PRO A 119 9.80 -2.01 -13.60
C PRO A 119 9.95 -0.54 -13.18
N ASP A 120 8.85 0.20 -12.97
CA ASP A 120 8.80 1.66 -12.95
C ASP A 120 7.82 2.27 -11.93
N MET A 121 7.12 1.47 -11.11
CA MET A 121 6.04 1.83 -10.20
C MET A 121 4.67 2.10 -10.85
N GLU A 122 4.57 2.10 -12.15
CA GLU A 122 3.32 2.32 -12.90
C GLU A 122 2.75 1.02 -13.45
N PHE A 123 3.58 0.23 -14.14
CA PHE A 123 3.14 -1.03 -14.75
C PHE A 123 3.35 -2.22 -13.81
N TRP A 124 2.29 -2.71 -13.19
CA TRP A 124 2.33 -3.83 -12.25
C TRP A 124 1.89 -5.14 -12.89
N GLY A 125 2.67 -6.20 -12.63
CA GLY A 125 2.43 -7.52 -13.20
C GLY A 125 3.07 -8.65 -12.39
N ARG A 126 3.19 -9.83 -13.00
CA ARG A 126 3.75 -11.04 -12.36
C ARG A 126 3.08 -11.38 -11.03
N HIS A 127 1.76 -11.24 -10.97
CA HIS A 127 0.99 -11.50 -9.75
C HIS A 127 1.17 -12.94 -9.27
N ARG A 128 1.49 -13.11 -7.99
CA ARG A 128 1.72 -14.40 -7.34
C ARG A 128 0.99 -14.43 -6.00
N HIS A 129 0.26 -15.49 -5.76
CA HIS A 129 -0.35 -15.75 -4.46
C HIS A 129 0.74 -15.95 -3.40
N VAL A 130 0.56 -15.37 -2.23
CA VAL A 130 1.47 -15.45 -1.09
C VAL A 130 0.83 -16.16 0.09
N MET A 131 -0.37 -15.74 0.49
CA MET A 131 -1.00 -16.23 1.71
C MET A 131 -2.52 -16.09 1.63
N SER A 132 -3.23 -17.13 2.09
CA SER A 132 -4.69 -17.13 2.24
C SER A 132 -5.12 -16.94 3.69
N PRO A 133 -6.33 -16.40 3.95
CA PRO A 133 -6.94 -16.45 5.27
C PRO A 133 -7.25 -17.89 5.70
N ALA A 134 -7.43 -18.10 6.99
CA ALA A 134 -7.85 -19.41 7.55
C ALA A 134 -9.38 -19.61 7.39
N ALA A 135 -9.88 -19.59 6.17
CA ALA A 135 -11.31 -19.54 5.85
C ALA A 135 -12.13 -20.74 6.38
N PHE A 136 -11.48 -21.86 6.67
CA PHE A 136 -12.16 -23.05 7.20
C PHE A 136 -12.19 -23.11 8.74
N GLU A 137 -11.50 -22.17 9.40
CA GLU A 137 -11.48 -22.05 10.85
C GLU A 137 -12.28 -20.82 11.27
N VAL A 138 -13.60 -20.96 11.38
CA VAL A 138 -14.53 -19.84 11.68
C VAL A 138 -14.19 -19.10 12.97
N SER A 139 -13.49 -19.74 13.89
CA SER A 139 -13.01 -19.13 15.13
C SER A 139 -11.62 -18.44 14.99
N ALA A 140 -10.97 -18.59 13.87
CA ALA A 140 -9.67 -17.96 13.65
C ALA A 140 -9.82 -16.44 13.42
N TRP A 141 -8.98 -15.65 14.09
CA TRP A 141 -8.96 -14.18 13.97
C TRP A 141 -8.72 -13.67 12.52
N GLN A 142 -8.35 -14.54 11.61
CA GLN A 142 -8.03 -14.26 10.20
C GLN A 142 -8.92 -15.05 9.23
N CYS A 143 -10.16 -15.34 9.60
CA CYS A 143 -11.00 -16.25 8.82
C CYS A 143 -11.59 -15.62 7.55
N THR A 144 -11.83 -14.31 7.52
CA THR A 144 -12.46 -13.63 6.38
C THR A 144 -11.43 -13.04 5.41
N LYS A 145 -10.51 -12.25 5.92
CA LYS A 145 -9.51 -11.53 5.11
C LYS A 145 -8.21 -11.40 5.88
N ILE A 146 -7.12 -11.32 5.15
CA ILE A 146 -5.81 -10.93 5.70
C ILE A 146 -5.27 -9.76 4.87
N GLY A 147 -4.37 -8.97 5.45
CA GLY A 147 -3.75 -7.86 4.74
C GLY A 147 -2.39 -7.52 5.31
N ALA A 148 -1.46 -7.16 4.45
CA ALA A 148 -0.15 -6.69 4.87
C ALA A 148 -0.30 -5.42 5.72
N GLY A 149 0.44 -5.35 6.81
CA GLY A 149 0.45 -4.26 7.76
C GLY A 149 1.51 -3.20 7.42
N PRO A 150 2.56 -3.04 8.25
CA PRO A 150 3.65 -2.11 7.98
C PRO A 150 4.58 -2.62 6.86
N ILE A 151 5.58 -1.79 6.54
CA ILE A 151 6.65 -2.15 5.59
C ILE A 151 7.38 -3.41 6.07
N LEU A 152 7.69 -4.29 5.12
CA LEU A 152 8.41 -5.54 5.39
C LEU A 152 9.80 -5.26 5.96
N VAL A 153 10.21 -6.12 6.87
CA VAL A 153 11.55 -6.08 7.47
C VAL A 153 12.40 -7.19 6.86
N GLU A 154 13.53 -6.81 6.25
CA GLU A 154 14.48 -7.79 5.74
C GLU A 154 15.27 -8.41 6.89
N THR A 155 15.41 -9.74 6.87
CA THR A 155 16.18 -10.51 7.85
C THR A 155 17.11 -11.48 7.11
N PRO A 156 18.11 -12.07 7.79
CA PRO A 156 18.97 -13.10 7.17
C PRO A 156 18.18 -14.30 6.63
N GLU A 157 17.03 -14.61 7.21
CA GLU A 157 16.19 -15.75 6.84
C GLU A 157 15.18 -15.40 5.73
N GLY A 158 15.01 -14.10 5.40
CA GLY A 158 14.06 -13.61 4.41
C GLY A 158 13.27 -12.39 4.87
N TRP A 159 12.04 -12.28 4.45
CA TRP A 159 11.19 -11.13 4.74
C TRP A 159 10.22 -11.41 5.90
N LEU A 160 10.31 -10.60 6.95
CA LEU A 160 9.32 -10.62 8.02
C LEU A 160 8.11 -9.78 7.58
N LEU A 161 6.96 -10.43 7.46
CA LEU A 161 5.67 -9.81 7.22
C LEU A 161 4.87 -9.74 8.51
N ILE A 162 4.57 -8.53 8.97
CA ILE A 162 3.56 -8.29 10.00
C ILE A 162 2.25 -8.02 9.28
N TYR A 163 1.20 -8.77 9.59
CA TYR A 163 -0.08 -8.67 8.90
C TYR A 163 -1.25 -8.61 9.88
N HIS A 164 -2.41 -8.22 9.39
CA HIS A 164 -3.67 -8.22 10.13
C HIS A 164 -4.67 -9.20 9.52
N GLY A 165 -5.53 -9.72 10.36
CA GLY A 165 -6.68 -10.52 9.97
C GLY A 165 -7.99 -9.78 10.21
N VAL A 166 -9.03 -10.26 9.57
CA VAL A 166 -10.41 -9.82 9.73
C VAL A 166 -11.28 -11.04 10.01
N LEU A 167 -12.12 -10.93 11.03
CA LEU A 167 -13.18 -11.88 11.41
C LEU A 167 -14.40 -11.72 10.48
#